data_6b085a8350dac82ec3dd278849c86df5
#
_entry.id   6b085a8350dac82ec3dd278849c86df5
#
_cell.length_a   1.000
_cell.length_b   1.000
_cell.length_c   1.000
_cell.angle_alpha   90.00
_cell.angle_beta   90.00
_cell.angle_gamma   90.00
#
_symmetry.space_group_name_H-M   'P 1'
#
loop_
_entity.id
_entity.type
_entity.pdbx_description
1 polymer ?
#
loop_
_entity_poly.entity_id
_entity_poly.type
_entity_poly.pdbx_seq_one_letter_code
_entity_poly.pdbx_strand_id
1 'polypeptide(L)'
;MQLKGSKTHQALKDAFAGESQANRRYLYFAAKADVEGQNDIAAVFRSTAEGETGHAHGHLEYLESCGDPATNLPFGKSRDNLKSAIAGETHEYTDMYPGMAKTARAEGFAEIADWFETLAKAERSHANRFQKALDVLAD
;
A
#
# COMPACT_ATOMS: atom_id res chain seq x y z
N MET A 1 -1.90 17.62 -24.30
CA MET A 1 -2.82 17.19 -23.23
C MET A 1 -2.00 16.66 -22.07
N GLN A 2 -2.28 17.09 -20.87
CA GLN A 2 -1.56 16.63 -19.68
C GLN A 2 -2.28 15.45 -19.05
N LEU A 3 -1.50 14.45 -18.67
CA LEU A 3 -2.03 13.30 -17.94
C LEU A 3 -2.56 13.70 -16.56
N LYS A 4 -1.76 14.49 -15.82
CA LYS A 4 -2.11 14.90 -14.46
C LYS A 4 -3.44 15.64 -14.42
N GLY A 5 -4.35 15.18 -13.56
CA GLY A 5 -5.68 15.77 -13.41
C GLY A 5 -6.72 15.28 -14.40
N SER A 6 -6.33 14.44 -15.37
CA SER A 6 -7.26 13.90 -16.36
C SER A 6 -8.07 12.72 -15.80
N LYS A 7 -9.09 12.28 -16.51
CA LYS A 7 -9.83 11.06 -16.20
C LYS A 7 -8.93 9.81 -16.31
N THR A 8 -7.96 9.86 -17.24
CA THR A 8 -6.99 8.77 -17.40
C THR A 8 -6.07 8.69 -16.18
N HIS A 9 -5.67 9.84 -15.61
CA HIS A 9 -4.91 9.86 -14.35
C HIS A 9 -5.69 9.13 -13.24
N GLN A 10 -6.97 9.44 -13.08
CA GLN A 10 -7.80 8.77 -12.08
C GLN A 10 -7.94 7.28 -12.37
N ALA A 11 -8.10 6.91 -13.66
CA ALA A 11 -8.18 5.51 -14.08
C ALA A 11 -6.90 4.74 -13.70
N LEU A 12 -5.73 5.35 -13.87
CA LEU A 12 -4.45 4.73 -13.47
C LEU A 12 -4.38 4.51 -11.95
N LYS A 13 -4.84 5.48 -11.17
CA LYS A 13 -4.89 5.35 -9.70
C LYS A 13 -5.81 4.21 -9.29
N ASP A 14 -7.00 4.15 -9.87
CA ASP A 14 -7.99 3.11 -9.56
C ASP A 14 -7.48 1.73 -9.99
N ALA A 15 -6.86 1.64 -11.16
CA ALA A 15 -6.30 0.38 -11.65
C ALA A 15 -5.14 -0.09 -10.77
N PHE A 16 -4.26 0.82 -10.35
CA PHE A 16 -3.19 0.49 -9.42
C PHE A 16 -3.74 -0.06 -8.10
N ALA A 17 -4.75 0.61 -7.54
CA ALA A 17 -5.38 0.17 -6.29
C ALA A 17 -6.01 -1.22 -6.44
N GLY A 18 -6.72 -1.47 -7.55
CA GLY A 18 -7.36 -2.74 -7.82
C GLY A 18 -6.37 -3.89 -8.00
N GLU A 19 -5.30 -3.67 -8.79
CA GLU A 19 -4.26 -4.68 -9.03
C GLU A 19 -3.50 -5.00 -7.75
N SER A 20 -3.20 -3.98 -6.93
CA SER A 20 -2.52 -4.15 -5.65
C SER A 20 -3.37 -4.96 -4.67
N GLN A 21 -4.67 -4.67 -4.61
CA GLN A 21 -5.61 -5.43 -3.78
C GLN A 21 -5.70 -6.89 -4.27
N ALA A 22 -5.82 -7.10 -5.58
CA ALA A 22 -5.90 -8.43 -6.18
C ALA A 22 -4.65 -9.26 -5.83
N ASN A 23 -3.45 -8.65 -5.92
CA ASN A 23 -2.20 -9.31 -5.56
C ASN A 23 -2.27 -9.89 -4.14
N ARG A 24 -2.64 -9.08 -3.15
CA ARG A 24 -2.70 -9.52 -1.75
C ARG A 24 -3.82 -10.54 -1.50
N ARG A 25 -4.97 -10.36 -2.13
CA ARG A 25 -6.07 -11.31 -2.02
C ARG A 25 -5.66 -12.69 -2.55
N TYR A 26 -5.01 -12.74 -3.71
CA TYR A 26 -4.57 -14.01 -4.31
C TYR A 26 -3.49 -14.69 -3.49
N LEU A 27 -2.55 -13.95 -2.91
CA LEU A 27 -1.56 -14.52 -2.01
C LEU A 27 -2.22 -15.13 -0.77
N TYR A 28 -3.22 -14.46 -0.22
CA TYR A 28 -3.99 -15.00 0.90
C TYR A 28 -4.77 -16.25 0.50
N PHE A 29 -5.40 -16.24 -0.68
CA PHE A 29 -6.13 -17.40 -1.19
C PHE A 29 -5.18 -18.58 -1.43
N ALA A 30 -3.97 -18.32 -1.91
CA ALA A 30 -2.95 -19.35 -2.09
C ALA A 30 -2.58 -20.00 -0.75
N ALA A 31 -2.37 -19.19 0.29
CA ALA A 31 -2.06 -19.72 1.62
C ALA A 31 -3.20 -20.61 2.15
N LYS A 32 -4.44 -20.21 1.95
CA LYS A 32 -5.61 -20.99 2.36
C LYS A 32 -5.72 -22.30 1.57
N ALA A 33 -5.45 -22.24 0.26
CA ALA A 33 -5.45 -23.44 -0.59
C ALA A 33 -4.39 -24.46 -0.13
N ASP A 34 -3.20 -23.96 0.26
CA ASP A 34 -2.16 -24.85 0.80
C ASP A 34 -2.62 -25.55 2.09
N VAL A 35 -3.28 -24.85 2.97
CA VAL A 35 -3.81 -25.43 4.22
C VAL A 35 -4.85 -26.51 3.91
N GLU A 36 -5.63 -26.33 2.85
CA GLU A 36 -6.61 -27.34 2.42
C GLU A 36 -5.99 -28.51 1.65
N GLY A 37 -4.68 -28.47 1.38
CA GLY A 37 -4.01 -29.47 0.58
C GLY A 37 -4.20 -29.29 -0.93
N GLN A 38 -4.71 -28.14 -1.37
CA GLN A 38 -4.96 -27.83 -2.77
C GLN A 38 -3.78 -27.08 -3.38
N ASN A 39 -2.63 -27.76 -3.47
CA ASN A 39 -1.37 -27.12 -3.87
C ASN A 39 -1.38 -26.62 -5.32
N ASP A 40 -2.09 -27.30 -6.23
CA ASP A 40 -2.21 -26.87 -7.62
C ASP A 40 -3.01 -25.57 -7.72
N ILE A 41 -4.05 -25.42 -6.92
CA ILE A 41 -4.85 -24.19 -6.85
C ILE A 41 -4.00 -23.05 -6.26
N ALA A 42 -3.24 -23.35 -5.21
CA ALA A 42 -2.31 -22.37 -4.61
C ALA A 42 -1.31 -21.85 -5.65
N ALA A 43 -0.77 -22.72 -6.48
CA ALA A 43 0.18 -22.33 -7.54
C ALA A 43 -0.47 -21.41 -8.57
N VAL A 44 -1.72 -21.64 -8.95
CA VAL A 44 -2.46 -20.76 -9.87
C VAL A 44 -2.61 -19.38 -9.26
N PHE A 45 -3.00 -19.28 -8.00
CA PHE A 45 -3.12 -17.98 -7.32
C PHE A 45 -1.80 -17.24 -7.22
N ARG A 46 -0.70 -17.93 -6.87
CA ARG A 46 0.63 -17.29 -6.76
C ARG A 46 1.10 -16.77 -8.11
N SER A 47 0.96 -17.57 -9.15
CA SER A 47 1.35 -17.17 -10.50
C SER A 47 0.57 -15.93 -10.96
N THR A 48 -0.73 -15.91 -10.68
CA THR A 48 -1.58 -14.77 -11.03
C THR A 48 -1.17 -13.53 -10.23
N ALA A 49 -0.86 -13.70 -8.93
CA ALA A 49 -0.41 -12.60 -8.08
C ALA A 49 0.88 -11.95 -8.61
N GLU A 50 1.83 -12.75 -9.13
CA GLU A 50 3.05 -12.22 -9.75
C GLU A 50 2.71 -11.34 -10.96
N GLY A 51 1.75 -11.75 -11.78
CA GLY A 51 1.27 -10.93 -12.89
C GLY A 51 0.67 -9.62 -12.43
N GLU A 52 -0.09 -9.63 -11.33
CA GLU A 52 -0.67 -8.40 -10.77
C GLU A 52 0.41 -7.44 -10.29
N THR A 53 1.55 -7.95 -9.78
CA THR A 53 2.68 -7.11 -9.42
C THR A 53 3.21 -6.33 -10.63
N GLY A 54 3.38 -7.00 -11.76
CA GLY A 54 3.83 -6.36 -13.00
C GLY A 54 2.84 -5.30 -13.49
N HIS A 55 1.55 -5.59 -13.44
CA HIS A 55 0.50 -4.64 -13.81
C HIS A 55 0.53 -3.39 -12.91
N ALA A 56 0.63 -3.59 -11.59
CA ALA A 56 0.69 -2.49 -10.64
C ALA A 56 1.91 -1.60 -10.88
N HIS A 57 3.07 -2.20 -11.11
CA HIS A 57 4.30 -1.44 -11.43
C HIS A 57 4.16 -0.68 -12.74
N GLY A 58 3.52 -1.27 -13.76
CA GLY A 58 3.25 -0.57 -15.02
C GLY A 58 2.40 0.68 -14.84
N HIS A 59 1.37 0.59 -14.00
CA HIS A 59 0.55 1.76 -13.66
C HIS A 59 1.36 2.83 -12.94
N LEU A 60 2.24 2.43 -12.01
CA LEU A 60 3.09 3.36 -11.27
C LEU A 60 4.07 4.08 -12.19
N GLU A 61 4.61 3.40 -13.20
CA GLU A 61 5.52 4.04 -14.16
C GLU A 61 4.84 5.23 -14.86
N TYR A 62 3.58 5.06 -15.28
CA TYR A 62 2.83 6.18 -15.86
C TYR A 62 2.50 7.25 -14.82
N LEU A 63 2.28 6.86 -13.57
CA LEU A 63 1.94 7.79 -12.49
C LEU A 63 3.13 8.63 -12.01
N GLU A 64 4.38 8.27 -12.36
CA GLU A 64 5.54 9.06 -11.96
C GLU A 64 5.43 10.53 -12.39
N SER A 65 4.79 10.80 -13.54
CA SER A 65 4.59 12.18 -13.99
C SER A 65 3.49 12.92 -13.23
N CYS A 66 2.72 12.20 -12.39
CA CYS A 66 1.56 12.76 -11.71
C CYS A 66 1.74 12.89 -10.19
N GLY A 67 2.56 12.04 -9.60
CA GLY A 67 2.74 11.96 -8.15
C GLY A 67 2.27 10.62 -7.59
N ASP A 68 2.75 10.30 -6.40
CA ASP A 68 2.39 9.08 -5.67
C ASP A 68 0.87 9.03 -5.46
N PRO A 69 0.19 7.96 -5.87
CA PRO A 69 -1.26 7.88 -5.74
C PRO A 69 -1.76 7.97 -4.29
N ALA A 70 -0.91 7.68 -3.30
CA ALA A 70 -1.30 7.75 -1.89
C ALA A 70 -1.07 9.13 -1.26
N THR A 71 -0.05 9.86 -1.68
CA THR A 71 0.39 11.10 -1.02
C THR A 71 0.34 12.33 -1.93
N ASN A 72 0.24 12.15 -3.23
CA ASN A 72 0.37 13.16 -4.27
C ASN A 72 1.77 13.79 -4.36
N LEU A 73 2.74 13.29 -3.61
CA LEU A 73 4.11 13.77 -3.64
C LEU A 73 4.87 13.18 -4.83
N PRO A 74 5.94 13.86 -5.30
CA PRO A 74 6.80 13.28 -6.33
C PRO A 74 7.39 11.94 -5.90
N PHE A 75 7.60 11.05 -6.84
CA PHE A 75 8.23 9.76 -6.59
C PHE A 75 8.96 9.28 -7.85
N GLY A 76 9.76 8.23 -7.70
CA GLY A 76 10.57 7.66 -8.76
C GLY A 76 12.05 7.61 -8.39
N LYS A 77 12.54 8.64 -7.69
CA LYS A 77 13.93 8.68 -7.18
C LYS A 77 13.92 8.38 -5.68
N SER A 78 15.00 7.79 -5.18
CA SER A 78 15.08 7.33 -3.80
C SER A 78 14.74 8.40 -2.76
N ARG A 79 15.25 9.62 -2.94
CA ARG A 79 14.96 10.72 -2.00
C ARG A 79 13.46 11.03 -1.97
N ASP A 80 12.85 11.17 -3.15
CA ASP A 80 11.41 11.44 -3.26
C ASP A 80 10.60 10.26 -2.74
N ASN A 81 11.01 9.04 -3.07
CA ASN A 81 10.32 7.83 -2.61
C ASN A 81 10.31 7.75 -1.09
N LEU A 82 11.44 8.05 -0.44
CA LEU A 82 11.51 8.06 1.03
C LEU A 82 10.61 9.13 1.62
N LYS A 83 10.61 10.34 1.05
CA LYS A 83 9.73 11.41 1.53
C LYS A 83 8.25 11.03 1.40
N SER A 84 7.87 10.42 0.28
CA SER A 84 6.50 9.98 0.08
C SER A 84 6.12 8.86 1.03
N ALA A 85 7.02 7.89 1.24
CA ALA A 85 6.79 6.80 2.19
C ALA A 85 6.60 7.33 3.61
N ILE A 86 7.45 8.28 4.04
CA ILE A 86 7.32 8.91 5.37
C ILE A 86 5.96 9.60 5.50
N ALA A 87 5.53 10.33 4.48
CA ALA A 87 4.24 11.02 4.50
C ALA A 87 3.08 10.01 4.62
N GLY A 88 3.12 8.91 3.87
CA GLY A 88 2.11 7.86 3.93
C GLY A 88 2.04 7.20 5.31
N GLU A 89 3.18 6.77 5.83
CA GLU A 89 3.25 6.14 7.15
C GLU A 89 2.81 7.08 8.25
N THR A 90 3.19 8.37 8.16
CA THR A 90 2.80 9.38 9.14
C THR A 90 1.28 9.56 9.17
N HIS A 91 0.65 9.65 8.00
CA HIS A 91 -0.81 9.72 7.90
C HIS A 91 -1.46 8.48 8.54
N GLU A 92 -0.90 7.31 8.27
CA GLU A 92 -1.44 6.04 8.79
C GLU A 92 -1.40 5.97 10.32
N TYR A 93 -0.29 6.40 10.95
CA TYR A 93 -0.19 6.26 12.41
C TYR A 93 -0.74 7.46 13.20
N THR A 94 -0.86 8.65 12.59
CA THR A 94 -1.39 9.82 13.29
C THR A 94 -2.89 10.03 13.08
N ASP A 95 -3.42 9.59 11.93
CA ASP A 95 -4.79 9.90 11.54
C ASP A 95 -5.60 8.65 11.16
N MET A 96 -5.16 7.91 10.16
CA MET A 96 -5.94 6.80 9.60
C MET A 96 -6.25 5.71 10.63
N TYR A 97 -5.23 5.05 11.17
CA TYR A 97 -5.46 3.96 12.12
C TYR A 97 -6.03 4.41 13.46
N PRO A 98 -5.59 5.53 14.06
CA PRO A 98 -6.25 6.03 15.26
C PRO A 98 -7.73 6.33 15.05
N GLY A 99 -8.10 6.91 13.91
CA GLY A 99 -9.50 7.16 13.56
C GLY A 99 -10.30 5.89 13.39
N MET A 100 -9.72 4.90 12.70
CA MET A 100 -10.36 3.59 12.51
C MET A 100 -10.54 2.86 13.85
N ALA A 101 -9.54 2.91 14.73
CA ALA A 101 -9.62 2.30 16.06
C ALA A 101 -10.74 2.93 16.89
N LYS A 102 -10.86 4.24 16.85
CA LYS A 102 -11.93 4.96 17.55
C LYS A 102 -13.30 4.52 17.07
N THR A 103 -13.49 4.44 15.76
CA THR A 103 -14.74 4.00 15.16
C THR A 103 -15.06 2.56 15.55
N ALA A 104 -14.09 1.67 15.43
CA ALA A 104 -14.28 0.26 15.78
C ALA A 104 -14.69 0.10 17.26
N ARG A 105 -14.05 0.85 18.14
CA ARG A 105 -14.35 0.80 19.58
C ARG A 105 -15.75 1.33 19.87
N ALA A 106 -16.14 2.41 19.21
CA ALA A 106 -17.48 2.98 19.36
C ALA A 106 -18.58 2.02 18.85
N GLU A 107 -18.26 1.21 17.84
CA GLU A 107 -19.20 0.23 17.29
C GLU A 107 -19.18 -1.11 18.02
N GLY A 108 -18.35 -1.27 19.05
CA GLY A 108 -18.29 -2.49 19.85
C GLY A 108 -17.31 -3.54 19.35
N PHE A 109 -16.44 -3.20 18.40
CA PHE A 109 -15.43 -4.11 17.84
C PHE A 109 -14.07 -3.90 18.53
N ALA A 110 -14.00 -4.24 19.82
CA ALA A 110 -12.82 -3.97 20.66
C ALA A 110 -11.56 -4.67 20.14
N GLU A 111 -11.67 -5.91 19.69
CA GLU A 111 -10.53 -6.67 19.18
C GLU A 111 -9.97 -6.05 17.89
N ILE A 112 -10.85 -5.60 17.00
CA ILE A 112 -10.44 -4.93 15.78
C ILE A 112 -9.81 -3.56 16.09
N ALA A 113 -10.35 -2.84 17.08
CA ALA A 113 -9.77 -1.58 17.54
C ALA A 113 -8.33 -1.79 18.04
N ASP A 114 -8.09 -2.83 18.84
CA ASP A 114 -6.75 -3.19 19.31
C ASP A 114 -5.81 -3.51 18.15
N TRP A 115 -6.30 -4.20 17.13
CA TRP A 115 -5.56 -4.49 15.91
C TRP A 115 -5.12 -3.19 15.21
N PHE A 116 -6.04 -2.25 15.01
CA PHE A 116 -5.70 -0.96 14.39
C PHE A 116 -4.69 -0.17 15.23
N GLU A 117 -4.81 -0.17 16.54
CA GLU A 117 -3.85 0.50 17.43
C GLU A 117 -2.45 -0.13 17.33
N THR A 118 -2.38 -1.45 17.21
CA THR A 118 -1.13 -2.18 17.00
C THR A 118 -0.50 -1.78 15.67
N LEU A 119 -1.30 -1.68 14.61
CA LEU A 119 -0.81 -1.25 13.30
C LEU A 119 -0.31 0.19 13.33
N ALA A 120 -0.98 1.09 14.05
CA ALA A 120 -0.51 2.47 14.19
C ALA A 120 0.92 2.51 14.73
N LYS A 121 1.23 1.67 15.74
CA LYS A 121 2.59 1.58 16.28
C LYS A 121 3.58 1.05 15.26
N ALA A 122 3.20 0.03 14.47
CA ALA A 122 4.04 -0.52 13.41
C ALA A 122 4.34 0.53 12.34
N GLU A 123 3.33 1.30 11.92
CA GLU A 123 3.50 2.33 10.90
C GLU A 123 4.41 3.47 11.39
N ARG A 124 4.35 3.81 12.68
CA ARG A 124 5.27 4.77 13.28
C ARG A 124 6.71 4.27 13.21
N SER A 125 6.94 3.00 13.49
CA SER A 125 8.26 2.37 13.36
C SER A 125 8.76 2.42 11.91
N HIS A 126 7.90 2.17 10.95
CA HIS A 126 8.23 2.28 9.52
C HIS A 126 8.62 3.71 9.15
N ALA A 127 7.85 4.70 9.58
CA ALA A 127 8.18 6.10 9.33
C ALA A 127 9.56 6.47 9.87
N ASN A 128 9.88 6.01 11.08
CA ASN A 128 11.19 6.26 11.70
C ASN A 128 12.33 5.62 10.92
N ARG A 129 12.13 4.40 10.42
CA ARG A 129 13.13 3.71 9.60
C ARG A 129 13.38 4.43 8.28
N PHE A 130 12.33 4.88 7.61
CA PHE A 130 12.45 5.64 6.37
C PHE A 130 13.13 6.99 6.63
N GLN A 131 12.82 7.65 7.75
CA GLN A 131 13.45 8.91 8.09
C GLN A 131 14.96 8.75 8.31
N LYS A 132 15.38 7.69 8.99
CA LYS A 132 16.80 7.40 9.17
C LYS A 132 17.50 7.17 7.83
N ALA A 133 16.86 6.45 6.92
CA ALA A 133 17.40 6.23 5.58
C ALA A 133 17.54 7.53 4.80
N LEU A 134 16.55 8.42 4.92
CA LEU A 134 16.59 9.73 4.28
C LEU A 134 17.73 10.60 4.85
N ASP A 135 17.90 10.57 6.18
CA ASP A 135 18.91 11.38 6.87
C ASP A 135 20.33 11.04 6.43
N VAL A 136 20.60 9.78 6.05
CA VAL A 136 21.93 9.34 5.63
C VAL A 136 22.08 9.29 4.10
N LEU A 137 21.06 9.61 3.34
CA LEU A 137 21.11 9.57 1.89
C LEU A 137 21.97 10.73 1.37
N ALA A 138 23.04 10.39 0.64
CA ALA A 138 23.89 11.39 0.01
C ALA A 138 23.17 12.06 -1.17
N ASP A 139 23.45 13.36 -1.34
CA ASP A 139 22.92 14.14 -2.47
C ASP A 139 23.65 13.82 -3.78
#